data_be9dca656c7c32a44f6eda5bda344030
#
_entry.id   be9dca656c7c32a44f6eda5bda344030
#
_cell.length_a   1.000
_cell.length_b   1.000
_cell.length_c   1.000
_cell.angle_alpha   90.00
_cell.angle_beta   90.00
_cell.angle_gamma   90.00
#
_symmetry.space_group_name_H-M   'P 1'
#
loop_
_entity.id
_entity.type
_entity.pdbx_description
1 polymer ?
#
loop_
_entity_poly.entity_id
_entity_poly.type
_entity_poly.pdbx_seq_one_letter_code
_entity_poly.pdbx_strand_id
1 'polypeptide(L)'
;MAGSGAFPLVLAGGCISCVGTLAGLGAPPTAIVWLDAHGDFNTPETTISGFLDGMALATAVGRCWGKLAATVPGFHPVPERQAVLVGAREFDVNERTLLDSSAVHLIDPQRIRNHGLRAELEPLWAKIQTYTGRAYLHFDLDVLDPAEAHVNQFAAPGGLTLTELLGIVSLVRERFALAAAAITAYDPEYDEGERAVRAAVGVIRELSKQV
;
A
#
# COMPACT_ATOMS: atom_id res chain seq x y z
N MET A 1 -5.94 -18.58 9.28
CA MET A 1 -6.10 -17.45 10.22
C MET A 1 -7.41 -16.66 10.03
N ALA A 2 -8.00 -16.63 8.86
CA ALA A 2 -9.27 -15.90 8.62
C ALA A 2 -10.52 -16.39 9.38
N GLY A 3 -10.41 -17.32 10.30
CA GLY A 3 -11.53 -17.84 11.12
C GLY A 3 -11.37 -17.65 12.63
N SER A 4 -10.25 -17.08 13.08
CA SER A 4 -9.94 -16.95 14.52
C SER A 4 -10.45 -15.67 15.16
N GLY A 5 -11.00 -14.71 14.39
CA GLY A 5 -11.34 -13.36 14.87
C GLY A 5 -10.11 -12.45 15.09
N ALA A 6 -8.89 -12.94 14.82
CA ALA A 6 -7.67 -12.17 14.94
C ALA A 6 -7.44 -11.32 13.67
N PHE A 7 -6.94 -10.10 13.85
CA PHE A 7 -6.54 -9.22 12.76
C PHE A 7 -5.16 -9.64 12.23
N PRO A 8 -5.02 -10.03 10.94
CA PRO A 8 -3.73 -10.38 10.36
C PRO A 8 -2.87 -9.12 10.16
N LEU A 9 -1.71 -9.07 10.81
CA LEU A 9 -0.65 -8.10 10.56
C LEU A 9 0.56 -8.84 10.01
N VAL A 10 0.98 -8.50 8.79
CA VAL A 10 2.14 -9.09 8.11
C VAL A 10 3.31 -8.13 8.23
N LEU A 11 4.46 -8.61 8.69
CA LEU A 11 5.73 -7.90 8.64
C LEU A 11 6.60 -8.65 7.63
N ALA A 12 6.98 -8.00 6.53
CA ALA A 12 7.68 -8.64 5.44
C ALA A 12 8.83 -7.76 4.91
N GLY A 13 9.82 -8.40 4.30
CA GLY A 13 10.94 -7.70 3.68
C GLY A 13 10.61 -7.00 2.37
N GLY A 14 9.52 -7.42 1.67
CA GLY A 14 9.16 -6.86 0.38
C GLY A 14 7.67 -6.86 0.09
N CYS A 15 7.29 -6.00 -0.86
CA CYS A 15 5.90 -5.68 -1.21
C CYS A 15 5.16 -6.83 -1.91
N ILE A 16 5.88 -7.73 -2.59
CA ILE A 16 5.26 -8.90 -3.25
C ILE A 16 4.58 -9.87 -2.27
N SER A 17 4.87 -9.76 -0.97
CA SER A 17 4.17 -10.49 0.09
C SER A 17 2.65 -10.27 0.10
N CYS A 18 2.19 -9.19 -0.55
CA CYS A 18 0.78 -8.87 -0.73
C CYS A 18 -0.01 -10.00 -1.39
N VAL A 19 0.61 -10.77 -2.31
CA VAL A 19 -0.05 -11.89 -2.99
C VAL A 19 -0.48 -12.95 -1.99
N GLY A 20 0.40 -13.32 -1.05
CA GLY A 20 0.07 -14.26 0.02
C GLY A 20 -0.99 -13.71 1.00
N THR A 21 -0.90 -12.43 1.32
CA THR A 21 -1.87 -11.75 2.19
C THR A 21 -3.26 -11.76 1.56
N LEU A 22 -3.37 -11.30 0.30
CA LEU A 22 -4.64 -11.27 -0.44
C LEU A 22 -5.23 -12.66 -0.62
N ALA A 23 -4.39 -13.66 -0.92
CA ALA A 23 -4.80 -15.06 -1.02
C ALA A 23 -5.43 -15.56 0.30
N GLY A 24 -4.81 -15.21 1.43
CA GLY A 24 -5.30 -15.59 2.76
C GLY A 24 -6.60 -14.89 3.16
N LEU A 25 -6.93 -13.74 2.56
CA LEU A 25 -8.17 -13.00 2.83
C LEU A 25 -9.38 -13.60 2.10
N GLY A 26 -9.18 -14.21 0.94
CA GLY A 26 -10.24 -14.85 0.16
C GLY A 26 -11.44 -13.91 -0.11
N ALA A 27 -12.63 -14.49 -0.20
CA ALA A 27 -13.89 -13.74 -0.30
C ALA A 27 -14.38 -13.28 1.09
N PRO A 28 -15.14 -12.17 1.20
CA PRO A 28 -15.62 -11.27 0.14
C PRO A 28 -14.55 -10.33 -0.42
N PRO A 29 -14.86 -9.60 -1.52
CA PRO A 29 -13.94 -8.64 -2.13
C PRO A 29 -13.33 -7.66 -1.13
N THR A 30 -12.08 -7.30 -1.35
CA THR A 30 -11.32 -6.40 -0.47
C THR A 30 -10.66 -5.32 -1.34
N ALA A 31 -10.79 -4.04 -0.98
CA ALA A 31 -10.05 -2.96 -1.62
C ALA A 31 -8.59 -2.98 -1.18
N ILE A 32 -7.71 -2.37 -1.97
CA ILE A 32 -6.31 -2.16 -1.61
C ILE A 32 -6.10 -0.67 -1.32
N VAL A 33 -5.56 -0.35 -0.16
CA VAL A 33 -4.96 0.94 0.16
C VAL A 33 -3.46 0.70 0.25
N TRP A 34 -2.72 1.19 -0.75
CA TRP A 34 -1.28 1.02 -0.91
C TRP A 34 -0.58 2.31 -0.59
N LEU A 35 0.25 2.30 0.44
CA LEU A 35 1.06 3.45 0.89
C LEU A 35 2.50 3.16 0.52
N ASP A 36 3.10 3.96 -0.37
CA ASP A 36 4.41 3.70 -0.96
C ASP A 36 5.00 4.97 -1.56
N ALA A 37 6.33 5.06 -1.63
CA ALA A 37 7.02 6.09 -2.41
C ALA A 37 6.98 5.82 -3.91
N HIS A 38 6.85 4.54 -4.29
CA HIS A 38 6.98 4.02 -5.63
C HIS A 38 5.62 3.64 -6.24
N GLY A 39 5.64 3.32 -7.52
CA GLY A 39 4.45 2.85 -8.21
C GLY A 39 4.09 1.42 -7.87
N ASP A 40 5.10 0.59 -7.70
CA ASP A 40 4.99 -0.87 -7.64
C ASP A 40 4.12 -1.44 -8.77
N PHE A 41 4.08 -0.71 -9.88
CA PHE A 41 3.20 -0.94 -11.01
C PHE A 41 3.93 -1.35 -12.29
N ASN A 42 5.24 -1.63 -12.18
CA ASN A 42 6.00 -2.22 -13.27
C ASN A 42 5.47 -3.61 -13.65
N THR A 43 5.72 -4.00 -14.88
CA THR A 43 5.56 -5.35 -15.39
C THR A 43 6.89 -5.86 -15.94
N PRO A 44 7.04 -7.14 -16.29
CA PRO A 44 8.25 -7.61 -16.96
C PRO A 44 8.63 -6.83 -18.22
N GLU A 45 7.64 -6.20 -18.88
CA GLU A 45 7.85 -5.43 -20.12
C GLU A 45 8.22 -3.96 -19.85
N THR A 46 7.92 -3.43 -18.66
CA THR A 46 8.15 -2.00 -18.34
C THR A 46 9.34 -1.78 -17.42
N THR A 47 9.68 -2.77 -16.59
CA THR A 47 10.74 -2.65 -15.58
C THR A 47 12.10 -2.42 -16.20
N ILE A 48 12.89 -1.54 -15.59
CA ILE A 48 14.31 -1.31 -15.95
C ILE A 48 15.22 -2.28 -15.17
N SER A 49 14.91 -2.52 -13.91
CA SER A 49 15.73 -3.29 -12.97
C SER A 49 15.45 -4.79 -12.96
N GLY A 50 14.24 -5.20 -13.36
CA GLY A 50 13.74 -6.56 -13.16
C GLY A 50 13.34 -6.85 -11.70
N PHE A 51 13.34 -5.86 -10.82
CA PHE A 51 13.06 -6.03 -9.40
C PHE A 51 11.57 -6.39 -9.18
N LEU A 52 11.35 -7.55 -8.56
CA LEU A 52 10.01 -8.12 -8.44
C LEU A 52 9.08 -7.29 -7.53
N ASP A 53 9.63 -6.68 -6.47
CA ASP A 53 8.82 -5.85 -5.56
C ASP A 53 8.23 -4.63 -6.28
N GLY A 54 8.96 -4.01 -7.20
CA GLY A 54 8.43 -2.95 -8.06
C GLY A 54 7.32 -3.37 -9.03
N MET A 55 6.84 -4.63 -8.94
CA MET A 55 5.70 -5.18 -9.68
C MET A 55 4.58 -5.64 -8.75
N ALA A 56 4.68 -5.34 -7.46
CA ALA A 56 3.81 -5.93 -6.44
C ALA A 56 2.35 -5.48 -6.58
N LEU A 57 2.09 -4.19 -6.70
CA LEU A 57 0.74 -3.65 -6.91
C LEU A 57 0.17 -4.10 -8.26
N ALA A 58 0.99 -4.07 -9.33
CA ALA A 58 0.59 -4.57 -10.65
C ALA A 58 0.16 -6.04 -10.60
N THR A 59 0.89 -6.87 -9.84
CA THR A 59 0.53 -8.28 -9.63
C THR A 59 -0.76 -8.41 -8.82
N ALA A 60 -0.90 -7.62 -7.74
CA ALA A 60 -2.08 -7.64 -6.88
C ALA A 60 -3.37 -7.29 -7.62
N VAL A 61 -3.29 -6.42 -8.63
CA VAL A 61 -4.44 -6.04 -9.47
C VAL A 61 -4.55 -6.85 -10.78
N GLY A 62 -3.65 -7.81 -11.00
CA GLY A 62 -3.72 -8.75 -12.13
C GLY A 62 -3.10 -8.28 -13.44
N ARG A 63 -2.29 -7.22 -13.44
CA ARG A 63 -1.58 -6.69 -14.63
C ARG A 63 -0.43 -7.58 -15.11
N CYS A 64 0.27 -8.22 -14.18
CA CYS A 64 1.39 -9.08 -14.52
C CYS A 64 1.42 -10.35 -13.64
N TRP A 65 2.32 -11.25 -13.96
CA TRP A 65 2.56 -12.49 -13.20
C TRP A 65 1.30 -13.33 -12.89
N GLY A 66 0.20 -13.18 -13.66
CA GLY A 66 -1.07 -13.82 -13.37
C GLY A 66 -0.98 -15.35 -13.23
N LYS A 67 -0.16 -16.02 -14.07
CA LYS A 67 0.04 -17.47 -13.95
C LYS A 67 0.79 -17.86 -12.68
N LEU A 68 1.78 -17.06 -12.27
CA LEU A 68 2.53 -17.28 -11.03
C LEU A 68 1.63 -17.02 -9.81
N ALA A 69 0.97 -15.89 -9.77
CA ALA A 69 0.06 -15.55 -8.68
C ALA A 69 -1.09 -16.57 -8.51
N ALA A 70 -1.60 -17.13 -9.61
CA ALA A 70 -2.61 -18.18 -9.58
C ALA A 70 -2.12 -19.51 -8.97
N THR A 71 -0.82 -19.71 -8.81
CA THR A 71 -0.28 -20.88 -8.07
C THR A 71 -0.45 -20.76 -6.55
N VAL A 72 -0.72 -19.54 -6.05
CA VAL A 72 -0.99 -19.28 -4.63
C VAL A 72 -2.47 -19.58 -4.37
N PRO A 73 -2.80 -20.63 -3.59
CA PRO A 73 -4.19 -21.02 -3.38
C PRO A 73 -5.00 -19.89 -2.74
N GLY A 74 -6.15 -19.57 -3.32
CA GLY A 74 -7.05 -18.53 -2.83
C GLY A 74 -6.73 -17.12 -3.32
N PHE A 75 -5.65 -16.91 -4.09
CA PHE A 75 -5.37 -15.60 -4.68
C PHE A 75 -6.37 -15.29 -5.80
N HIS A 76 -6.92 -14.08 -5.71
CA HIS A 76 -7.71 -13.46 -6.78
C HIS A 76 -7.28 -12.01 -6.91
N PRO A 77 -7.00 -11.51 -8.13
CA PRO A 77 -6.60 -10.13 -8.32
C PRO A 77 -7.73 -9.18 -7.92
N VAL A 78 -7.35 -8.06 -7.31
CA VAL A 78 -8.29 -7.00 -6.94
C VAL A 78 -8.53 -6.13 -8.16
N PRO A 79 -9.79 -5.79 -8.51
CA PRO A 79 -10.06 -4.87 -9.61
C PRO A 79 -9.37 -3.51 -9.38
N GLU A 80 -8.67 -2.99 -10.38
CA GLU A 80 -7.90 -1.73 -10.30
C GLU A 80 -8.69 -0.56 -9.71
N ARG A 81 -9.97 -0.43 -10.06
CA ARG A 81 -10.86 0.62 -9.52
C ARG A 81 -11.10 0.52 -8.02
N GLN A 82 -10.66 -0.56 -7.38
CA GLN A 82 -10.71 -0.79 -5.94
C GLN A 82 -9.33 -0.66 -5.28
N ALA A 83 -8.33 -0.22 -6.03
CA ALA A 83 -6.98 0.01 -5.54
C ALA A 83 -6.67 1.51 -5.53
N VAL A 84 -6.07 1.97 -4.44
CA VAL A 84 -5.60 3.34 -4.26
C VAL A 84 -4.13 3.27 -3.89
N LEU A 85 -3.31 3.99 -4.62
CA LEU A 85 -1.89 4.22 -4.37
C LEU A 85 -1.74 5.63 -3.79
N VAL A 86 -1.21 5.74 -2.58
CA VAL A 86 -1.03 7.00 -1.86
C VAL A 86 0.44 7.20 -1.53
N GLY A 87 0.97 8.36 -1.84
CA GLY A 87 2.34 8.73 -1.49
C GLY A 87 3.34 8.59 -2.62
N ALA A 88 3.00 7.89 -3.70
CA ALA A 88 3.92 7.58 -4.77
C ALA A 88 4.35 8.84 -5.55
N ARG A 89 5.66 8.93 -5.74
CA ARG A 89 6.35 10.10 -6.32
C ARG A 89 7.58 9.73 -7.14
N GLU A 90 8.07 8.50 -7.01
CA GLU A 90 9.17 7.93 -7.77
C GLU A 90 8.63 6.86 -8.72
N PHE A 91 8.92 6.99 -10.01
CA PHE A 91 8.39 6.10 -11.06
C PHE A 91 9.40 5.90 -12.17
N ASP A 92 9.48 4.69 -12.71
CA ASP A 92 10.02 4.49 -14.04
C ASP A 92 9.07 5.13 -15.09
N VAL A 93 9.63 5.64 -16.20
CA VAL A 93 8.83 6.34 -17.24
C VAL A 93 7.72 5.45 -17.80
N ASN A 94 8.03 4.19 -18.09
CA ASN A 94 7.06 3.24 -18.64
C ASN A 94 6.05 2.79 -17.59
N GLU A 95 6.48 2.64 -16.33
CA GLU A 95 5.61 2.37 -15.20
C GLU A 95 4.56 3.47 -15.02
N ARG A 96 5.00 4.73 -15.02
CA ARG A 96 4.10 5.89 -14.92
C ARG A 96 3.07 5.90 -16.04
N THR A 97 3.50 5.65 -17.28
CA THR A 97 2.59 5.56 -18.43
C THR A 97 1.56 4.44 -18.25
N LEU A 98 1.99 3.29 -17.73
CA LEU A 98 1.12 2.16 -17.46
C LEU A 98 0.10 2.48 -16.37
N LEU A 99 0.55 3.09 -15.27
CA LEU A 99 -0.29 3.50 -14.16
C LEU A 99 -1.33 4.54 -14.59
N ASP A 100 -0.94 5.55 -15.37
CA ASP A 100 -1.84 6.59 -15.89
C ASP A 100 -2.91 6.02 -16.82
N SER A 101 -2.65 4.88 -17.49
CA SER A 101 -3.61 4.17 -18.33
C SER A 101 -4.52 3.21 -17.56
N SER A 102 -4.29 3.03 -16.25
CA SER A 102 -5.02 2.11 -15.39
C SER A 102 -6.23 2.76 -14.73
N ALA A 103 -7.02 1.95 -14.01
CA ALA A 103 -8.09 2.45 -13.15
C ALA A 103 -7.67 2.52 -11.66
N VAL A 104 -6.40 2.36 -11.35
CA VAL A 104 -5.84 2.57 -10.00
C VAL A 104 -5.88 4.07 -9.69
N HIS A 105 -6.32 4.41 -8.49
CA HIS A 105 -6.38 5.80 -8.05
C HIS A 105 -5.04 6.21 -7.45
N LEU A 106 -4.44 7.28 -7.98
CA LEU A 106 -3.19 7.83 -7.48
C LEU A 106 -3.42 9.12 -6.70
N ILE A 107 -2.90 9.19 -5.48
CA ILE A 107 -2.89 10.38 -4.62
C ILE A 107 -1.45 10.64 -4.19
N ASP A 108 -0.81 11.63 -4.77
CA ASP A 108 0.53 12.06 -4.37
C ASP A 108 0.50 12.94 -3.10
N PRO A 109 1.63 13.06 -2.37
CA PRO A 109 1.69 13.84 -1.14
C PRO A 109 1.36 15.33 -1.34
N GLN A 110 1.68 15.88 -2.51
CA GLN A 110 1.44 17.30 -2.78
C GLN A 110 -0.05 17.61 -2.89
N ARG A 111 -0.86 16.69 -3.44
CA ARG A 111 -2.32 16.83 -3.45
C ARG A 111 -2.89 16.88 -2.05
N ILE A 112 -2.39 16.02 -1.15
CA ILE A 112 -2.81 16.01 0.27
C ILE A 112 -2.48 17.35 0.92
N ARG A 113 -1.29 17.90 0.69
CA ARG A 113 -0.87 19.19 1.25
C ARG A 113 -1.66 20.37 0.71
N ASN A 114 -1.99 20.35 -0.58
CA ASN A 114 -2.72 21.45 -1.24
C ASN A 114 -4.20 21.49 -0.86
N HIS A 115 -4.84 20.35 -0.71
CA HIS A 115 -6.30 20.28 -0.56
C HIS A 115 -6.76 19.77 0.80
N GLY A 116 -5.85 19.15 1.55
CA GLY A 116 -6.14 18.50 2.83
C GLY A 116 -6.53 17.02 2.68
N LEU A 117 -6.10 16.24 3.63
CA LEU A 117 -6.21 14.77 3.66
C LEU A 117 -7.64 14.27 3.45
N ARG A 118 -8.61 14.82 4.22
CA ARG A 118 -10.01 14.39 4.12
C ARG A 118 -10.64 14.78 2.78
N ALA A 119 -10.34 15.96 2.28
CA ALA A 119 -10.89 16.44 1.01
C ALA A 119 -10.44 15.57 -0.18
N GLU A 120 -9.21 15.05 -0.15
CA GLU A 120 -8.69 14.17 -1.20
C GLU A 120 -9.20 12.72 -1.05
N LEU A 121 -9.28 12.20 0.17
CA LEU A 121 -9.52 10.77 0.37
C LEU A 121 -11.00 10.41 0.55
N GLU A 122 -11.81 11.25 1.21
CA GLU A 122 -13.20 10.88 1.50
C GLU A 122 -14.08 10.65 0.25
N PRO A 123 -14.01 11.49 -0.81
CA PRO A 123 -14.76 11.21 -2.03
C PRO A 123 -14.36 9.90 -2.69
N LEU A 124 -13.06 9.57 -2.62
CA LEU A 124 -12.52 8.34 -3.17
C LEU A 124 -12.97 7.12 -2.35
N TRP A 125 -12.91 7.22 -1.01
CA TRP A 125 -13.42 6.16 -0.12
C TRP A 125 -14.90 5.88 -0.37
N ALA A 126 -15.71 6.92 -0.48
CA ALA A 126 -17.14 6.77 -0.80
C ALA A 126 -17.36 6.03 -2.12
N LYS A 127 -16.57 6.32 -3.15
CA LYS A 127 -16.61 5.61 -4.43
C LYS A 127 -16.22 4.15 -4.28
N ILE A 128 -15.14 3.84 -3.56
CA ILE A 128 -14.67 2.46 -3.36
C ILE A 128 -15.65 1.66 -2.52
N GLN A 129 -16.27 2.28 -1.52
CA GLN A 129 -17.30 1.65 -0.67
C GLN A 129 -18.52 1.16 -1.46
N THR A 130 -18.79 1.68 -2.66
CA THR A 130 -19.84 1.12 -3.54
C THR A 130 -19.50 -0.30 -4.03
N TYR A 131 -18.25 -0.73 -3.96
CA TYR A 131 -17.79 -2.06 -4.38
C TYR A 131 -17.53 -2.98 -3.19
N THR A 132 -16.96 -2.45 -2.10
CA THR A 132 -16.61 -3.23 -0.91
C THR A 132 -16.45 -2.33 0.31
N GLY A 133 -16.90 -2.82 1.47
CA GLY A 133 -16.67 -2.19 2.77
C GLY A 133 -15.40 -2.71 3.47
N ARG A 134 -14.60 -3.58 2.83
CA ARG A 134 -13.37 -4.16 3.39
C ARG A 134 -12.13 -3.59 2.70
N ALA A 135 -11.04 -3.41 3.44
CA ALA A 135 -9.76 -2.98 2.89
C ALA A 135 -8.60 -3.81 3.43
N TYR A 136 -7.63 -4.04 2.57
CA TYR A 136 -6.27 -4.43 2.89
C TYR A 136 -5.39 -3.17 2.86
N LEU A 137 -4.71 -2.89 3.95
CA LEU A 137 -3.75 -1.80 4.05
C LEU A 137 -2.34 -2.35 3.82
N HIS A 138 -1.73 -1.96 2.71
CA HIS A 138 -0.32 -2.19 2.44
C HIS A 138 0.46 -0.93 2.78
N PHE A 139 1.47 -1.07 3.61
CA PHE A 139 2.29 0.03 4.05
C PHE A 139 3.77 -0.29 3.80
N ASP A 140 4.30 0.23 2.68
CA ASP A 140 5.73 0.34 2.51
C ASP A 140 6.24 1.51 3.36
N LEU A 141 7.26 1.25 4.18
CA LEU A 141 7.80 2.23 5.11
C LEU A 141 8.39 3.46 4.40
N ASP A 142 8.82 3.31 3.14
CA ASP A 142 9.44 4.41 2.39
C ASP A 142 8.43 5.42 1.83
N VAL A 143 7.12 5.20 2.03
CA VAL A 143 6.12 6.25 1.83
C VAL A 143 6.43 7.50 2.65
N LEU A 144 7.08 7.33 3.80
CA LEU A 144 7.56 8.43 4.64
C LEU A 144 8.61 9.27 3.92
N ASP A 145 8.63 10.56 4.24
CA ASP A 145 9.76 11.41 3.84
C ASP A 145 11.03 10.93 4.56
N PRO A 146 12.20 10.86 3.90
CA PRO A 146 13.46 10.51 4.54
C PRO A 146 13.84 11.41 5.73
N ALA A 147 13.32 12.65 5.77
CA ALA A 147 13.50 13.54 6.94
C ALA A 147 12.71 13.06 8.17
N GLU A 148 11.58 12.36 7.97
CA GLU A 148 10.84 11.70 9.04
C GLU A 148 11.53 10.40 9.47
N ALA A 149 11.83 9.52 8.50
CA ALA A 149 12.54 8.27 8.70
C ALA A 149 13.19 7.79 7.40
N HIS A 150 14.50 7.55 7.42
CA HIS A 150 15.20 6.91 6.31
C HIS A 150 15.12 5.40 6.52
N VAL A 151 14.34 4.72 5.70
CA VAL A 151 13.88 3.34 5.97
C VAL A 151 14.60 2.27 5.16
N ASN A 152 15.13 2.65 3.98
CA ASN A 152 15.86 1.76 3.08
C ASN A 152 16.61 2.59 2.01
N GLN A 153 17.33 1.92 1.12
CA GLN A 153 18.11 2.56 0.04
C GLN A 153 17.25 3.24 -1.05
N PHE A 154 15.95 2.97 -1.10
CA PHE A 154 15.02 3.49 -2.11
C PHE A 154 14.24 4.71 -1.62
N ALA A 155 14.45 5.14 -0.37
CA ALA A 155 13.73 6.25 0.23
C ALA A 155 13.87 7.53 -0.61
N ALA A 156 12.75 8.12 -1.03
CA ALA A 156 12.68 9.28 -1.91
C ALA A 156 12.15 10.52 -1.16
N PRO A 157 12.66 11.75 -1.44
CA PRO A 157 12.21 12.98 -0.80
C PRO A 157 10.78 13.37 -1.23
N GLY A 158 10.13 14.20 -0.43
CA GLY A 158 8.77 14.70 -0.70
C GLY A 158 7.67 13.77 -0.19
N GLY A 159 8.03 12.75 0.61
CA GLY A 159 7.13 11.76 1.18
C GLY A 159 6.16 12.29 2.24
N LEU A 160 5.38 11.40 2.80
CA LEU A 160 4.43 11.75 3.87
C LEU A 160 5.18 12.03 5.18
N THR A 161 4.66 12.96 5.96
CA THR A 161 5.00 13.07 7.37
C THR A 161 4.35 11.94 8.16
N LEU A 162 4.89 11.62 9.33
CA LEU A 162 4.27 10.64 10.23
C LEU A 162 2.82 11.04 10.60
N THR A 163 2.56 12.33 10.75
CA THR A 163 1.21 12.85 11.05
C THR A 163 0.25 12.60 9.89
N GLU A 164 0.66 12.86 8.65
CA GLU A 164 -0.15 12.57 7.45
C GLU A 164 -0.43 11.07 7.34
N LEU A 165 0.59 10.25 7.52
CA LEU A 165 0.48 8.78 7.49
C LEU A 165 -0.55 8.26 8.52
N LEU A 166 -0.40 8.65 9.79
CA LEU A 166 -1.34 8.22 10.84
C LEU A 166 -2.76 8.74 10.58
N GLY A 167 -2.90 9.94 10.02
CA GLY A 167 -4.17 10.48 9.58
C GLY A 167 -4.83 9.64 8.49
N ILE A 168 -4.06 9.15 7.50
CA ILE A 168 -4.56 8.26 6.44
C ILE A 168 -5.04 6.94 7.07
N VAL A 169 -4.23 6.32 7.92
CA VAL A 169 -4.57 5.06 8.59
C VAL A 169 -5.87 5.20 9.40
N SER A 170 -6.01 6.30 10.14
CA SER A 170 -7.23 6.60 10.90
C SER A 170 -8.45 6.70 9.98
N LEU A 171 -8.34 7.44 8.86
CA LEU A 171 -9.42 7.58 7.88
C LEU A 171 -9.81 6.26 7.22
N VAL A 172 -8.84 5.40 6.89
CA VAL A 172 -9.13 4.07 6.34
C VAL A 172 -9.94 3.25 7.35
N ARG A 173 -9.55 3.27 8.64
CA ARG A 173 -10.27 2.57 9.72
C ARG A 173 -11.68 3.12 9.95
N GLU A 174 -11.87 4.44 9.84
CA GLU A 174 -13.18 5.06 9.94
C GLU A 174 -14.14 4.62 8.83
N ARG A 175 -13.61 4.26 7.67
CA ARG A 175 -14.39 4.01 6.44
C ARG A 175 -14.49 2.55 6.05
N PHE A 176 -13.53 1.71 6.42
CA PHE A 176 -13.46 0.31 6.01
C PHE A 176 -13.27 -0.62 7.19
N ALA A 177 -13.89 -1.79 7.11
CA ALA A 177 -13.48 -2.92 7.93
C ALA A 177 -12.12 -3.42 7.42
N LEU A 178 -11.05 -3.14 8.16
CA LEU A 178 -9.73 -3.63 7.80
C LEU A 178 -9.69 -5.15 7.89
N ALA A 179 -9.33 -5.77 6.77
CA ALA A 179 -9.24 -7.24 6.64
C ALA A 179 -7.85 -7.76 7.02
N ALA A 180 -6.81 -7.00 6.70
CA ALA A 180 -5.42 -7.23 7.09
C ALA A 180 -4.61 -5.94 6.90
N ALA A 181 -3.40 -5.90 7.48
CA ALA A 181 -2.38 -4.94 7.13
C ALA A 181 -1.04 -5.62 6.89
N ALA A 182 -0.20 -5.01 6.05
CA ALA A 182 1.21 -5.37 5.90
C ALA A 182 2.08 -4.13 6.14
N ILE A 183 3.25 -4.34 6.72
CA ILE A 183 4.35 -3.36 6.84
C ILE A 183 5.56 -3.97 6.14
N THR A 184 6.14 -3.26 5.18
CA THR A 184 7.19 -3.79 4.30
C THR A 184 8.40 -2.87 4.19
N ALA A 185 9.45 -3.39 3.58
CA ALA A 185 10.63 -2.67 3.11
C ALA A 185 11.49 -1.99 4.20
N TYR A 186 11.50 -2.54 5.41
CA TYR A 186 12.37 -2.08 6.48
C TYR A 186 13.78 -2.64 6.35
N ASP A 187 14.76 -1.75 6.30
CA ASP A 187 16.17 -2.09 6.39
C ASP A 187 16.81 -1.40 7.62
N PRO A 188 17.22 -2.15 8.65
CA PRO A 188 17.79 -1.57 9.88
C PRO A 188 19.12 -0.83 9.65
N GLU A 189 19.82 -1.07 8.53
CA GLU A 189 21.07 -0.38 8.21
C GLU A 189 20.85 1.12 7.91
N TYR A 190 19.64 1.50 7.49
CA TYR A 190 19.28 2.88 7.15
C TYR A 190 18.55 3.61 8.28
N ASP A 191 18.02 2.90 9.29
CA ASP A 191 17.15 3.51 10.34
C ASP A 191 17.95 4.16 11.47
N GLU A 192 18.51 5.32 11.20
CA GLU A 192 19.19 6.09 12.24
C GLU A 192 18.23 6.51 13.37
N GLY A 193 18.55 6.05 14.57
CA GLY A 193 17.82 6.38 15.80
C GLY A 193 16.41 5.73 15.86
N GLU A 194 16.18 4.61 15.18
CA GLU A 194 14.94 3.81 15.26
C GLU A 194 13.67 4.61 14.87
N ARG A 195 13.80 5.59 13.99
CA ARG A 195 12.66 6.42 13.57
C ARG A 195 11.63 5.65 12.74
N ALA A 196 12.11 4.78 11.83
CA ALA A 196 11.24 3.91 11.04
C ALA A 196 10.51 2.89 11.90
N VAL A 197 11.20 2.28 12.87
CA VAL A 197 10.58 1.38 13.85
C VAL A 197 9.51 2.10 14.67
N ARG A 198 9.79 3.33 15.14
CA ARG A 198 8.78 4.11 15.87
C ARG A 198 7.58 4.48 15.02
N ALA A 199 7.78 4.80 13.73
CA ALA A 199 6.69 5.04 12.79
C ALA A 199 5.84 3.78 12.59
N ALA A 200 6.48 2.62 12.35
CA ALA A 200 5.80 1.33 12.23
C ALA A 200 4.98 0.98 13.49
N VAL A 201 5.56 1.17 14.68
CA VAL A 201 4.85 0.99 15.95
C VAL A 201 3.69 1.98 16.09
N GLY A 202 3.86 3.22 15.62
CA GLY A 202 2.78 4.22 15.55
C GLY A 202 1.59 3.74 14.73
N VAL A 203 1.87 3.19 13.53
CA VAL A 203 0.84 2.59 12.65
C VAL A 203 0.17 1.40 13.33
N ILE A 204 0.94 0.48 13.94
CA ILE A 204 0.37 -0.68 14.65
C ILE A 204 -0.55 -0.23 15.78
N ARG A 205 -0.16 0.78 16.55
CA ARG A 205 -1.01 1.35 17.60
C ARG A 205 -2.28 1.98 17.01
N GLU A 206 -2.18 2.69 15.89
CA GLU A 206 -3.35 3.25 15.22
C GLU A 206 -4.29 2.13 14.75
N LEU A 207 -3.76 1.06 14.14
CA LEU A 207 -4.52 -0.11 13.73
C LEU A 207 -5.21 -0.83 14.89
N SER A 208 -4.66 -0.80 16.09
CA SER A 208 -5.19 -1.50 17.27
C SER A 208 -6.26 -0.72 18.04
N LYS A 209 -6.48 0.56 17.73
CA LYS A 209 -7.56 1.33 18.38
C LYS A 209 -8.91 0.71 18.02
N GLN A 210 -9.77 0.50 19.01
CA GLN A 210 -11.15 0.11 18.75
C GLN A 210 -11.91 1.30 18.14
N VAL A 211 -12.76 1.02 17.15
CA VAL A 211 -13.71 2.00 16.58
C VAL A 211 -14.89 2.12 17.50
#